data_1e752a9892322db5727a7c6d36611bc8
#
_entry.id   1e752a9892322db5727a7c6d36611bc8
#
_cell.length_a   1.000
_cell.length_b   1.000
_cell.length_c   1.000
_cell.angle_alpha   90.00
_cell.angle_beta   90.00
_cell.angle_gamma   90.00
#
_symmetry.space_group_name_H-M   'P 1'
#
loop_
_entity.id
_entity.type
_entity.pdbx_description
1 polymer ?
#
loop_
_entity_poly.entity_id
_entity_poly.type
_entity_poly.pdbx_seq_one_letter_code
_entity_poly.pdbx_strand_id
1 'polypeptide(L)'
;KLMKRIQDSGWQRYIYLSSPRLTGKDAIRYFQDEENFGLGEITDPGAVPDFNTWYSVMMKRGMIATFYLDGVEMSLSFDSTVNDQEDLDDINKTLSFKEWGQYMMRIEFTTARHSTRNDIYHTFIPDGYDIDKLQEEMDKINSSLPEYWQRYRNIELAKRKKEETMLVGKGYKIDEDYQDPDLLPYLQ
;
A
#
# COMPACT_ATOMS: atom_id res chain seq x y z
N LYS A 1 -3.29 -5.90 -18.58
CA LYS A 1 -3.44 -7.38 -18.76
C LYS A 1 -3.04 -8.18 -17.51
N LEU A 2 -1.92 -7.83 -16.84
CA LEU A 2 -1.46 -8.54 -15.63
C LEU A 2 -2.50 -8.41 -14.50
N MET A 3 -2.87 -7.19 -14.12
CA MET A 3 -3.83 -6.93 -13.03
C MET A 3 -5.15 -7.68 -13.21
N LYS A 4 -5.69 -7.67 -14.45
CA LYS A 4 -6.90 -8.45 -14.76
C LYS A 4 -6.71 -9.96 -14.52
N ARG A 5 -5.56 -10.53 -14.89
CA ARG A 5 -5.29 -11.96 -14.66
C ARG A 5 -5.20 -12.29 -13.19
N ILE A 6 -4.60 -11.41 -12.39
CA ILE A 6 -4.52 -11.54 -10.94
C ILE A 6 -5.94 -11.59 -10.36
N GLN A 7 -6.78 -10.63 -10.73
CA GLN A 7 -8.18 -10.59 -10.28
C GLN A 7 -9.01 -11.77 -10.78
N ASP A 8 -8.85 -12.17 -12.05
CA ASP A 8 -9.52 -13.36 -12.62
C ASP A 8 -9.12 -14.67 -11.90
N SER A 9 -7.96 -14.68 -11.21
CA SER A 9 -7.49 -15.80 -10.38
C SER A 9 -7.98 -15.74 -8.93
N GLY A 10 -8.92 -14.83 -8.61
CA GLY A 10 -9.56 -14.74 -7.30
C GLY A 10 -8.92 -13.74 -6.33
N TRP A 11 -7.78 -13.14 -6.70
CA TRP A 11 -7.19 -12.10 -5.88
C TRP A 11 -8.04 -10.84 -5.89
N GLN A 12 -8.38 -10.35 -4.69
CA GLN A 12 -9.14 -9.13 -4.50
C GLN A 12 -8.19 -7.95 -4.30
N ARG A 13 -8.61 -6.76 -4.72
CA ARG A 13 -7.95 -5.52 -4.40
C ARG A 13 -7.89 -5.36 -2.88
N TYR A 14 -6.72 -5.02 -2.37
CA TYR A 14 -6.53 -4.67 -0.98
C TYR A 14 -6.16 -3.19 -0.86
N ILE A 15 -6.81 -2.49 0.03
CA ILE A 15 -6.52 -1.10 0.38
C ILE A 15 -6.21 -1.09 1.86
N TYR A 16 -5.06 -0.55 2.25
CA TYR A 16 -4.72 -0.39 3.67
C TYR A 16 -5.80 0.39 4.42
N LEU A 17 -6.05 0.02 5.67
CA LEU A 17 -7.19 0.54 6.45
C LEU A 17 -7.21 2.07 6.59
N SER A 18 -6.04 2.72 6.58
CA SER A 18 -5.93 4.18 6.62
C SER A 18 -6.08 4.84 5.26
N SER A 19 -5.87 4.10 4.16
CA SER A 19 -5.86 4.66 2.81
C SER A 19 -7.29 4.88 2.28
N PRO A 20 -7.54 5.97 1.52
CA PRO A 20 -8.85 6.26 0.97
C PRO A 20 -9.24 5.27 -0.13
N ARG A 21 -10.52 4.95 -0.21
CA ARG A 21 -11.09 4.02 -1.19
C ARG A 21 -11.35 4.74 -2.52
N LEU A 22 -10.31 4.96 -3.29
CA LEU A 22 -10.39 5.65 -4.57
C LEU A 22 -10.35 4.69 -5.74
N THR A 23 -10.97 5.06 -6.88
CA THR A 23 -10.97 4.29 -8.12
C THR A 23 -10.65 5.14 -9.34
N GLY A 24 -10.17 4.47 -10.38
CA GLY A 24 -9.96 5.07 -11.70
C GLY A 24 -9.05 6.28 -11.67
N LYS A 25 -9.52 7.36 -12.28
CA LYS A 25 -8.74 8.60 -12.38
C LYS A 25 -8.47 9.27 -11.03
N ASP A 26 -9.34 9.09 -10.07
CA ASP A 26 -9.19 9.68 -8.75
C ASP A 26 -8.08 8.97 -7.96
N ALA A 27 -7.94 7.65 -8.09
CA ALA A 27 -6.80 6.92 -7.52
C ALA A 27 -5.47 7.39 -8.11
N ILE A 28 -5.40 7.60 -9.42
CA ILE A 28 -4.20 8.11 -10.09
C ILE A 28 -3.90 9.55 -9.65
N ARG A 29 -4.91 10.41 -9.64
CA ARG A 29 -4.77 11.82 -9.22
C ARG A 29 -4.27 11.93 -7.79
N TYR A 30 -4.83 11.16 -6.87
CA TYR A 30 -4.41 11.11 -5.48
C TYR A 30 -2.96 10.64 -5.33
N PHE A 31 -2.59 9.64 -6.09
CA PHE A 31 -1.24 9.10 -6.10
C PHE A 31 -0.20 10.08 -6.66
N GLN A 32 -0.60 10.96 -7.58
CA GLN A 32 0.26 12.02 -8.15
C GLN A 32 0.44 13.22 -7.23
N ASP A 33 -0.47 13.43 -6.29
CA ASP A 33 -0.46 14.58 -5.39
C ASP A 33 0.73 14.47 -4.43
N GLU A 34 1.61 15.47 -4.44
CA GLU A 34 2.80 15.50 -3.62
C GLU A 34 2.48 15.62 -2.12
N GLU A 35 1.33 16.20 -1.76
CA GLU A 35 0.85 16.27 -0.38
C GLU A 35 0.55 14.87 0.20
N ASN A 36 0.27 13.91 -0.67
CA ASN A 36 0.01 12.52 -0.30
C ASN A 36 1.26 11.63 -0.34
N PHE A 37 2.42 12.26 -0.33
CA PHE A 37 3.72 11.59 -0.36
C PHE A 37 3.90 10.69 0.88
N GLY A 38 3.86 9.39 0.66
CA GLY A 38 4.01 8.39 1.74
C GLY A 38 3.00 7.25 1.74
N LEU A 39 1.91 7.37 1.00
CA LEU A 39 0.90 6.31 0.93
C LEU A 39 1.23 5.18 -0.05
N GLY A 40 2.34 5.29 -0.79
CA GLY A 40 3.09 4.19 -1.42
C GLY A 40 2.40 3.36 -2.49
N GLU A 41 1.06 3.32 -2.58
CA GLU A 41 0.35 2.44 -3.50
C GLU A 41 -0.78 3.14 -4.27
N ILE A 42 -1.11 2.61 -5.44
CA ILE A 42 -2.37 2.96 -6.12
C ILE A 42 -3.49 2.13 -5.51
N THR A 43 -4.47 2.81 -4.91
CA THR A 43 -5.62 2.16 -4.28
C THR A 43 -6.53 1.41 -5.26
N ASP A 44 -6.38 1.64 -6.56
CA ASP A 44 -7.06 0.91 -7.62
C ASP A 44 -6.06 0.29 -8.62
N PRO A 45 -5.74 -1.00 -8.50
CA PRO A 45 -4.86 -1.69 -9.43
C PRO A 45 -5.46 -1.84 -10.85
N GLY A 46 -6.75 -1.57 -11.02
CA GLY A 46 -7.42 -1.48 -12.33
C GLY A 46 -7.19 -0.16 -13.03
N ALA A 47 -6.82 0.89 -12.31
CA ALA A 47 -6.49 2.19 -12.88
C ALA A 47 -5.13 2.11 -13.61
N VAL A 48 -5.17 2.30 -14.92
CA VAL A 48 -3.97 2.27 -15.76
C VAL A 48 -3.60 3.71 -16.11
N PRO A 49 -2.59 4.31 -15.46
CA PRO A 49 -2.08 5.61 -15.86
C PRO A 49 -1.42 5.53 -17.24
N ASP A 50 -1.32 6.66 -17.93
CA ASP A 50 -0.43 6.77 -19.08
C ASP A 50 1.03 6.56 -18.65
N PHE A 51 1.87 6.29 -19.66
CA PHE A 51 3.25 5.94 -19.39
C PHE A 51 4.05 7.02 -18.65
N ASN A 52 3.87 8.30 -19.00
CA ASN A 52 4.61 9.41 -18.37
C ASN A 52 4.18 9.57 -16.90
N THR A 53 2.89 9.49 -16.65
CA THR A 53 2.31 9.47 -15.29
C THR A 53 2.85 8.29 -14.50
N TRP A 54 2.83 7.08 -15.08
CA TRP A 54 3.38 5.88 -14.45
C TRP A 54 4.85 6.09 -14.09
N TYR A 55 5.67 6.54 -15.03
CA TYR A 55 7.10 6.75 -14.84
C TYR A 55 7.39 7.77 -13.74
N SER A 56 6.74 8.95 -13.80
CA SER A 56 7.03 10.03 -12.85
C SER A 56 6.68 9.71 -11.40
N VAL A 57 5.70 8.85 -11.18
CA VAL A 57 5.17 8.56 -9.85
C VAL A 57 5.63 7.20 -9.34
N MET A 58 5.53 6.14 -10.17
CA MET A 58 5.89 4.77 -9.79
C MET A 58 7.37 4.62 -9.49
N MET A 59 8.22 5.30 -10.27
CA MET A 59 9.66 5.25 -10.06
C MET A 59 10.09 5.92 -8.76
N LYS A 60 9.30 6.85 -8.25
CA LYS A 60 9.58 7.51 -6.96
C LYS A 60 9.09 6.71 -5.75
N ARG A 61 8.08 5.85 -5.93
CA ARG A 61 7.36 5.21 -4.84
C ARG A 61 7.48 3.67 -4.78
N GLY A 62 7.92 3.04 -5.87
CA GLY A 62 8.18 1.60 -5.93
C GLY A 62 6.94 0.70 -5.93
N MET A 63 6.02 0.88 -4.99
CA MET A 63 4.83 0.04 -4.88
C MET A 63 3.73 0.45 -5.84
N ILE A 64 3.07 -0.56 -6.47
CA ILE A 64 2.01 -0.32 -7.45
C ILE A 64 0.65 -0.65 -6.86
N ALA A 65 0.52 -1.83 -6.25
CA ALA A 65 -0.77 -2.34 -5.81
C ALA A 65 -0.59 -3.49 -4.81
N THR A 66 -1.56 -3.61 -3.93
CA THR A 66 -1.68 -4.75 -3.03
C THR A 66 -2.98 -5.52 -3.31
N PHE A 67 -2.90 -6.82 -3.20
CA PHE A 67 -4.00 -7.75 -3.37
C PHE A 67 -4.12 -8.68 -2.17
N TYR A 68 -5.29 -9.25 -1.99
CA TYR A 68 -5.59 -10.16 -0.89
C TYR A 68 -6.33 -11.40 -1.39
N LEU A 69 -5.93 -12.57 -0.87
CA LEU A 69 -6.62 -13.83 -1.08
C LEU A 69 -6.40 -14.76 0.13
N ASP A 70 -7.47 -15.18 0.76
CA ASP A 70 -7.48 -16.22 1.80
C ASP A 70 -6.38 -16.08 2.88
N GLY A 71 -6.24 -14.88 3.45
CA GLY A 71 -5.25 -14.63 4.50
C GLY A 71 -3.84 -14.37 3.99
N VAL A 72 -3.66 -14.20 2.70
CA VAL A 72 -2.39 -13.82 2.09
C VAL A 72 -2.52 -12.47 1.39
N GLU A 73 -1.58 -11.59 1.63
CA GLU A 73 -1.38 -10.34 0.93
C GLU A 73 -0.30 -10.52 -0.14
N MET A 74 -0.53 -9.97 -1.31
CA MET A 74 0.44 -9.95 -2.41
C MET A 74 0.67 -8.50 -2.82
N SER A 75 1.89 -8.02 -2.64
CA SER A 75 2.31 -6.69 -3.07
C SER A 75 3.07 -6.75 -4.38
N LEU A 76 2.77 -5.82 -5.28
CA LEU A 76 3.49 -5.60 -6.53
C LEU A 76 4.25 -4.29 -6.43
N SER A 77 5.54 -4.33 -6.70
CA SER A 77 6.38 -3.12 -6.82
C SER A 77 7.24 -3.17 -8.08
N PHE A 78 7.65 -1.99 -8.52
CA PHE A 78 8.67 -1.85 -9.55
C PHE A 78 9.83 -1.05 -8.99
N ASP A 79 11.00 -1.62 -9.08
CA ASP A 79 12.24 -0.95 -8.72
C ASP A 79 13.02 -0.62 -10.00
N SER A 80 13.61 0.58 -10.04
CA SER A 80 14.65 0.87 -11.01
C SER A 80 15.94 0.14 -10.62
N THR A 81 16.63 -0.41 -11.60
CA THR A 81 17.97 -0.95 -11.37
C THR A 81 19.04 0.15 -11.30
N VAL A 82 18.66 1.40 -11.48
CA VAL A 82 19.52 2.57 -11.36
C VAL A 82 19.46 3.06 -9.92
N ASN A 83 20.56 2.94 -9.19
CA ASN A 83 20.61 3.12 -7.74
C ASN A 83 20.79 4.57 -7.27
N ASP A 84 21.11 5.52 -8.15
CA ASP A 84 21.36 6.92 -7.75
C ASP A 84 20.51 7.93 -8.52
N GLN A 85 20.02 8.95 -7.81
CA GLN A 85 19.21 10.02 -8.37
C GLN A 85 20.03 10.88 -9.38
N GLU A 86 21.34 11.00 -9.15
CA GLU A 86 22.26 11.68 -10.08
C GLU A 86 22.41 10.90 -11.38
N ASP A 87 22.50 9.57 -11.32
CA ASP A 87 22.50 8.70 -12.50
C ASP A 87 21.20 8.83 -13.28
N LEU A 88 20.04 8.92 -12.59
CA LEU A 88 18.74 9.14 -13.23
C LEU A 88 18.65 10.47 -13.96
N ASP A 89 19.19 11.54 -13.40
CA ASP A 89 19.15 12.87 -14.01
C ASP A 89 20.10 12.99 -15.21
N ASP A 90 21.27 12.37 -15.18
CA ASP A 90 22.23 12.35 -16.30
C ASP A 90 21.78 11.46 -17.44
N ILE A 91 21.16 10.35 -17.11
CA ILE A 91 20.65 9.42 -18.09
C ILE A 91 19.36 9.98 -18.75
N ASN A 92 18.46 10.62 -18.02
CA ASN A 92 17.29 11.34 -18.59
C ASN A 92 17.68 12.39 -19.64
N LYS A 93 18.90 12.89 -19.59
CA LYS A 93 19.45 13.81 -20.58
C LYS A 93 20.04 13.13 -21.83
N THR A 94 20.43 11.86 -21.73
CA THR A 94 21.23 11.20 -22.76
C THR A 94 20.52 10.11 -23.54
N LEU A 95 19.51 9.46 -22.96
CA LEU A 95 18.84 8.31 -23.56
C LEU A 95 17.33 8.49 -23.58
N SER A 96 16.70 8.07 -24.67
CA SER A 96 15.24 7.96 -24.67
C SER A 96 14.81 6.82 -23.76
N PHE A 97 13.67 6.96 -23.09
CA PHE A 97 13.13 5.97 -22.20
C PHE A 97 13.06 4.53 -22.77
N LYS A 98 12.91 4.39 -24.07
CA LYS A 98 12.92 3.08 -24.75
C LYS A 98 14.27 2.36 -24.68
N GLU A 99 15.32 3.09 -24.43
CA GLU A 99 16.69 2.58 -24.41
C GLU A 99 17.15 2.10 -23.04
N TRP A 100 16.39 2.46 -21.98
CA TRP A 100 16.79 2.24 -20.60
C TRP A 100 16.18 1.08 -19.85
N GLY A 101 15.10 0.63 -20.29
CA GLY A 101 14.14 -0.35 -19.79
C GLY A 101 14.58 -1.49 -18.92
N GLN A 102 15.49 -1.31 -17.97
CA GLN A 102 15.75 -2.33 -16.95
C GLN A 102 14.98 -2.00 -15.67
N TYR A 103 13.79 -2.58 -15.56
CA TYR A 103 12.97 -2.54 -14.35
C TYR A 103 12.90 -3.92 -13.75
N MET A 104 13.03 -3.97 -12.45
CA MET A 104 12.74 -5.18 -11.69
C MET A 104 11.30 -5.08 -11.17
N MET A 105 10.46 -6.02 -11.57
CA MET A 105 9.18 -6.23 -10.93
C MET A 105 9.37 -7.17 -9.74
N ARG A 106 9.01 -6.70 -8.55
CA ARG A 106 9.02 -7.50 -7.35
C ARG A 106 7.58 -7.90 -7.01
N ILE A 107 7.41 -9.18 -6.68
CA ILE A 107 6.16 -9.70 -6.14
C ILE A 107 6.49 -10.27 -4.77
N GLU A 108 5.86 -9.73 -3.74
CA GLU A 108 6.04 -10.18 -2.37
C GLU A 108 4.75 -10.77 -1.83
N PHE A 109 4.85 -11.88 -1.13
CA PHE A 109 3.72 -12.52 -0.45
C PHE A 109 3.96 -12.48 1.05
N THR A 110 2.95 -12.02 1.78
CA THR A 110 2.97 -11.95 3.24
C THR A 110 1.67 -12.51 3.79
N THR A 111 1.72 -13.24 4.89
CA THR A 111 0.47 -13.64 5.54
C THR A 111 -0.19 -12.42 6.19
N ALA A 112 -1.51 -12.34 6.12
CA ALA A 112 -2.26 -11.27 6.76
C ALA A 112 -1.96 -11.18 8.26
N ARG A 113 -1.71 -12.33 8.92
CA ARG A 113 -1.27 -12.36 10.32
C ARG A 113 0.05 -11.64 10.54
N HIS A 114 1.04 -11.85 9.66
CA HIS A 114 2.36 -11.22 9.80
C HIS A 114 2.30 -9.73 9.55
N SER A 115 1.66 -9.32 8.45
CA SER A 115 1.46 -7.90 8.09
C SER A 115 0.72 -7.16 9.21
N THR A 116 -0.46 -7.63 9.57
CA THR A 116 -1.29 -7.04 10.64
C THR A 116 -0.56 -6.93 11.97
N ARG A 117 0.19 -7.98 12.36
CA ARG A 117 0.96 -7.95 13.60
C ARG A 117 2.02 -6.85 13.59
N ASN A 118 2.72 -6.69 12.48
CA ASN A 118 3.74 -5.64 12.34
C ASN A 118 3.10 -4.23 12.43
N ASP A 119 1.97 -4.01 11.77
CA ASP A 119 1.25 -2.74 11.84
C ASP A 119 0.78 -2.42 13.27
N ILE A 120 0.30 -3.44 13.99
CA ILE A 120 -0.09 -3.32 15.40
C ILE A 120 1.11 -2.98 16.26
N TYR A 121 2.26 -3.62 16.07
CA TYR A 121 3.49 -3.30 16.80
C TYR A 121 3.88 -1.84 16.59
N HIS A 122 3.95 -1.38 15.35
CA HIS A 122 4.27 0.02 15.03
C HIS A 122 3.26 1.02 15.61
N THR A 123 2.02 0.60 15.81
CA THR A 123 0.97 1.49 16.35
C THR A 123 0.97 1.54 17.88
N PHE A 124 1.22 0.43 18.55
CA PHE A 124 1.03 0.31 20.00
C PHE A 124 2.32 0.23 20.81
N ILE A 125 3.46 -0.01 20.16
CA ILE A 125 4.77 -0.01 20.82
C ILE A 125 5.48 1.30 20.49
N PRO A 126 5.74 2.17 21.48
CA PRO A 126 6.47 3.42 21.26
C PRO A 126 7.92 3.20 20.82
N ASP A 127 8.45 4.13 20.03
CA ASP A 127 9.87 4.14 19.69
C ASP A 127 10.75 4.28 20.95
N GLY A 128 11.93 3.65 20.92
CA GLY A 128 12.92 3.79 21.99
C GLY A 128 12.70 2.88 23.19
N TYR A 129 11.85 1.86 23.07
CA TYR A 129 11.75 0.83 24.12
C TYR A 129 13.09 0.10 24.31
N ASP A 130 13.40 -0.22 25.57
CA ASP A 130 14.43 -1.20 25.93
C ASP A 130 14.06 -2.57 25.39
N ILE A 131 15.06 -3.36 24.96
CA ILE A 131 14.86 -4.68 24.32
C ILE A 131 13.99 -5.61 25.17
N ASP A 132 14.21 -5.65 26.50
CA ASP A 132 13.45 -6.53 27.38
C ASP A 132 11.97 -6.11 27.45
N LYS A 133 11.69 -4.82 27.51
CA LYS A 133 10.33 -4.29 27.51
C LYS A 133 9.66 -4.44 26.15
N LEU A 134 10.43 -4.32 25.08
CA LEU A 134 9.94 -4.53 23.72
C LEU A 134 9.41 -5.96 23.56
N GLN A 135 10.18 -6.96 24.01
CA GLN A 135 9.77 -8.36 23.94
C GLN A 135 8.50 -8.63 24.76
N GLU A 136 8.41 -8.07 25.98
CA GLU A 136 7.23 -8.21 26.84
C GLU A 136 5.96 -7.65 26.17
N GLU A 137 6.04 -6.45 25.59
CA GLU A 137 4.89 -5.84 24.87
C GLU A 137 4.53 -6.62 23.60
N MET A 138 5.51 -7.12 22.86
CA MET A 138 5.26 -7.98 21.70
C MET A 138 4.56 -9.28 22.10
N ASP A 139 4.96 -9.92 23.19
CA ASP A 139 4.35 -11.15 23.70
C ASP A 139 2.91 -10.91 24.17
N LYS A 140 2.68 -9.78 24.83
CA LYS A 140 1.33 -9.35 25.24
C LYS A 140 0.42 -9.12 24.03
N ILE A 141 0.90 -8.42 23.01
CA ILE A 141 0.15 -8.21 21.76
C ILE A 141 -0.14 -9.56 21.10
N ASN A 142 0.85 -10.44 20.99
CA ASN A 142 0.69 -11.75 20.37
C ASN A 142 -0.35 -12.63 21.08
N SER A 143 -0.41 -12.56 22.41
CA SER A 143 -1.38 -13.33 23.22
C SER A 143 -2.82 -12.85 23.06
N SER A 144 -3.03 -11.62 22.59
CA SER A 144 -4.34 -10.99 22.42
C SER A 144 -4.49 -10.31 21.05
N LEU A 145 -3.85 -10.86 20.02
CA LEU A 145 -3.78 -10.27 18.68
C LEU A 145 -5.15 -9.88 18.10
N PRO A 146 -6.23 -10.70 18.22
CA PRO A 146 -7.56 -10.31 17.75
C PRO A 146 -8.12 -9.05 18.42
N GLU A 147 -7.85 -8.83 19.70
CA GLU A 147 -8.31 -7.64 20.44
C GLU A 147 -7.53 -6.40 20.00
N TYR A 148 -6.21 -6.50 19.87
CA TYR A 148 -5.38 -5.43 19.34
C TYR A 148 -5.75 -5.08 17.91
N TRP A 149 -6.09 -6.07 17.07
CA TRP A 149 -6.60 -5.85 15.74
C TRP A 149 -7.88 -5.00 15.73
N GLN A 150 -8.86 -5.29 16.58
CA GLN A 150 -10.07 -4.48 16.63
C GLN A 150 -9.78 -3.02 17.00
N ARG A 151 -8.87 -2.80 17.93
CA ARG A 151 -8.45 -1.45 18.33
C ARG A 151 -7.71 -0.74 17.18
N TYR A 152 -6.74 -1.42 16.57
CA TYR A 152 -6.00 -0.93 15.41
C TYR A 152 -6.94 -0.56 14.27
N ARG A 153 -7.81 -1.49 13.89
CA ARG A 153 -8.80 -1.29 12.83
C ARG A 153 -9.66 -0.05 13.08
N ASN A 154 -10.15 0.16 14.29
CA ASN A 154 -10.95 1.32 14.63
C ASN A 154 -10.17 2.64 14.48
N ILE A 155 -8.90 2.66 14.86
CA ILE A 155 -8.01 3.82 14.71
C ILE A 155 -7.82 4.14 13.22
N GLU A 156 -7.45 3.15 12.43
CA GLU A 156 -7.14 3.33 11.01
C GLU A 156 -8.40 3.70 10.18
N LEU A 157 -9.55 3.08 10.46
CA LEU A 157 -10.81 3.47 9.82
C LEU A 157 -11.25 4.89 10.18
N ALA A 158 -10.95 5.38 11.39
CA ALA A 158 -11.20 6.76 11.75
C ALA A 158 -10.31 7.74 10.95
N LYS A 159 -9.02 7.38 10.72
CA LYS A 159 -8.12 8.13 9.85
C LYS A 159 -8.63 8.15 8.41
N ARG A 160 -8.98 6.97 7.85
CA ARG A 160 -9.57 6.84 6.51
C ARG A 160 -10.80 7.75 6.34
N LYS A 161 -11.74 7.67 7.29
CA LYS A 161 -12.96 8.47 7.23
C LYS A 161 -12.69 9.98 7.20
N LYS A 162 -11.73 10.44 7.98
CA LYS A 162 -11.30 11.85 7.99
C LYS A 162 -10.72 12.23 6.64
N GLU A 163 -9.83 11.41 6.10
CA GLU A 163 -9.20 11.61 4.80
C GLU A 163 -10.23 11.64 3.66
N GLU A 164 -11.11 10.63 3.59
CA GLU A 164 -12.17 10.56 2.58
C GLU A 164 -13.10 11.77 2.64
N THR A 165 -13.44 12.24 3.84
CA THR A 165 -14.27 13.46 4.00
C THR A 165 -13.60 14.68 3.39
N MET A 166 -12.28 14.84 3.61
CA MET A 166 -11.48 15.93 3.04
C MET A 166 -11.41 15.80 1.50
N LEU A 167 -11.17 14.59 1.00
CA LEU A 167 -11.07 14.32 -0.43
C LEU A 167 -12.39 14.55 -1.18
N VAL A 168 -13.53 14.19 -0.59
CA VAL A 168 -14.86 14.50 -1.15
C VAL A 168 -15.00 16.02 -1.27
N GLY A 169 -14.56 16.79 -0.27
CA GLY A 169 -14.54 18.26 -0.35
C GLY A 169 -13.65 18.81 -1.47
N LYS A 170 -12.62 18.08 -1.87
CA LYS A 170 -11.73 18.37 -3.01
C LYS A 170 -12.25 17.82 -4.35
N GLY A 171 -13.43 17.18 -4.38
CA GLY A 171 -14.10 16.65 -5.57
C GLY A 171 -13.68 15.24 -5.99
N TYR A 172 -13.06 14.48 -5.10
CA TYR A 172 -12.77 13.06 -5.31
C TYR A 172 -14.02 12.21 -5.07
N LYS A 173 -14.11 11.07 -5.76
CA LYS A 173 -15.17 10.07 -5.58
C LYS A 173 -14.63 8.89 -4.79
N ILE A 174 -15.32 8.58 -3.71
CA ILE A 174 -15.01 7.42 -2.88
C ILE A 174 -15.74 6.19 -3.42
N ASP A 175 -15.06 5.06 -3.44
CA ASP A 175 -15.62 3.75 -3.76
C ASP A 175 -16.36 3.19 -2.54
N GLU A 176 -17.65 3.45 -2.47
CA GLU A 176 -18.51 2.99 -1.36
C GLU A 176 -18.78 1.47 -1.43
N ASP A 177 -18.57 0.84 -2.60
CA ASP A 177 -18.79 -0.59 -2.80
C ASP A 177 -17.61 -1.42 -2.30
N TYR A 178 -16.44 -0.80 -2.10
CA TYR A 178 -15.28 -1.51 -1.56
C TYR A 178 -15.50 -1.96 -0.12
N GLN A 179 -15.25 -3.24 0.12
CA GLN A 179 -15.29 -3.84 1.46
C GLN A 179 -13.90 -4.32 1.85
N ASP A 180 -13.46 -3.92 3.03
CA ASP A 180 -12.22 -4.44 3.61
C ASP A 180 -12.37 -5.95 3.86
N PRO A 181 -11.34 -6.77 3.56
CA PRO A 181 -11.37 -8.19 3.87
C PRO A 181 -11.47 -8.40 5.39
N ASP A 182 -12.17 -9.46 5.79
CA ASP A 182 -12.19 -9.89 7.18
C ASP A 182 -10.91 -10.67 7.49
N LEU A 183 -9.98 -10.05 8.20
CA LEU A 183 -8.71 -10.68 8.59
C LEU A 183 -8.81 -11.48 9.89
N LEU A 184 -9.87 -11.30 10.66
CA LEU A 184 -10.01 -11.89 12.00
C LEU A 184 -9.83 -13.43 12.04
N PRO A 185 -10.33 -14.21 11.06
CA PRO A 185 -10.12 -15.67 11.03
C PRO A 185 -8.65 -16.08 10.94
N TYR A 186 -7.78 -15.21 10.41
CA TYR A 186 -6.36 -15.50 10.18
C TYR A 186 -5.45 -15.02 11.33
N LEU A 187 -5.99 -14.32 12.32
CA LEU A 187 -5.24 -13.75 13.44
C LEU A 187 -5.23 -14.63 14.70
N GLN A 188 -5.93 -15.76 14.65
CA GLN A 188 -6.00 -16.72 15.74
C GLN A 188 -4.72 -17.52 15.90
#